data_4f07e747177ba9927839b1396b5a33a7
#
_entry.id   4f07e747177ba9927839b1396b5a33a7
#
_cell.length_a   1.000
_cell.length_b   1.000
_cell.length_c   1.000
_cell.angle_alpha   90.00
_cell.angle_beta   90.00
_cell.angle_gamma   90.00
#
_symmetry.space_group_name_H-M   'P 1'
#
loop_
_entity.id
_entity.type
_entity.pdbx_description
1 polymer ?
#
loop_
_entity_poly.entity_id
_entity_poly.type
_entity_poly.pdbx_seq_one_letter_code
_entity_poly.pdbx_strand_id
1 'polypeptide(L)'
;MPPSSPPTSRSRLEGTLLAAAGLALLLYAVWPWLPVPGRAARPRTVVFYGFSILGEALNEDVLPAFAREWRQTTGEHVEFITSFAGSGTVTNQVALGVPAQLALLSLELDAERLAAAGAVAPGSWRRLPHGGVVNRTPFVLVVRRGNPKNIHDFPDLVRPGVRVVHPDPMTSGGANWALLAEYGAAARRNPGREREAGFEALRGVWRNVVAQAASARAARTQFENGFGDVLVTYEQDVLGDAVKGRLPGEIVYPPSTVLSEHTLVVVDRNITRADRPLIDALVRFLWSEPAQRLFVRRGFRSVDEGLNAANPAFGRIQDPFRVADFGGWDRVKKEIVDGIWKDRVMKEIGK
;
A
#
# COMPACT_ATOMS: atom_id res chain seq x y z
N MET A 1 -9.92 20.61 -84.13
CA MET A 1 -10.17 20.26 -82.70
C MET A 1 -11.52 20.83 -82.32
N PRO A 2 -12.50 20.01 -81.89
CA PRO A 2 -13.77 20.51 -81.41
C PRO A 2 -13.62 21.07 -79.97
N PRO A 3 -14.38 22.14 -79.65
CA PRO A 3 -14.31 22.74 -78.30
C PRO A 3 -14.95 21.80 -77.27
N SER A 4 -14.31 21.67 -76.14
CA SER A 4 -14.79 20.89 -74.95
C SER A 4 -16.08 21.54 -74.44
N SER A 5 -17.14 20.78 -74.35
CA SER A 5 -18.41 21.19 -73.78
C SER A 5 -18.29 21.55 -72.31
N PRO A 6 -18.95 22.61 -71.79
CA PRO A 6 -18.88 22.97 -70.39
C PRO A 6 -19.57 21.87 -69.53
N PRO A 7 -19.07 21.64 -68.32
CA PRO A 7 -19.65 20.60 -67.40
C PRO A 7 -21.10 20.91 -67.08
N THR A 8 -21.96 19.91 -67.22
CA THR A 8 -23.39 20.00 -67.00
C THR A 8 -23.72 20.37 -65.55
N SER A 9 -24.79 21.13 -65.32
CA SER A 9 -25.24 21.60 -64.00
C SER A 9 -25.38 20.43 -62.98
N ARG A 10 -25.64 19.23 -63.50
CA ARG A 10 -25.74 18.00 -62.68
C ARG A 10 -24.40 17.55 -62.04
N SER A 11 -23.29 17.66 -62.79
CA SER A 11 -21.96 17.27 -62.27
C SER A 11 -21.44 18.27 -61.23
N ARG A 12 -21.83 19.53 -61.30
CA ARG A 12 -21.49 20.53 -60.28
C ARG A 12 -22.29 20.32 -58.99
N LEU A 13 -23.54 19.84 -59.07
CA LEU A 13 -24.38 19.55 -57.93
C LEU A 13 -23.86 18.32 -57.17
N GLU A 14 -23.48 17.27 -57.89
CA GLU A 14 -22.89 16.05 -57.33
C GLU A 14 -21.54 16.33 -56.65
N GLY A 15 -20.71 17.16 -57.23
CA GLY A 15 -19.42 17.57 -56.64
C GLY A 15 -19.60 18.38 -55.33
N THR A 16 -20.60 19.26 -55.27
CA THR A 16 -20.91 20.05 -54.06
C THR A 16 -21.49 19.17 -52.95
N LEU A 17 -22.32 18.17 -53.26
CA LEU A 17 -22.87 17.23 -52.32
C LEU A 17 -21.78 16.33 -51.70
N LEU A 18 -20.86 15.85 -52.54
CA LEU A 18 -19.71 15.04 -52.06
C LEU A 18 -18.75 15.87 -51.17
N ALA A 19 -18.50 17.11 -51.54
CA ALA A 19 -17.69 18.02 -50.73
C ALA A 19 -18.35 18.36 -49.40
N ALA A 20 -19.66 18.57 -49.37
CA ALA A 20 -20.43 18.81 -48.15
C ALA A 20 -20.47 17.57 -47.24
N ALA A 21 -20.64 16.37 -47.80
CA ALA A 21 -20.59 15.12 -47.08
C ALA A 21 -19.20 14.85 -46.48
N GLY A 22 -18.14 15.12 -47.26
CA GLY A 22 -16.75 15.03 -46.78
C GLY A 22 -16.46 15.98 -45.61
N LEU A 23 -16.93 17.24 -45.72
CA LEU A 23 -16.78 18.21 -44.63
C LEU A 23 -17.57 17.81 -43.38
N ALA A 24 -18.80 17.30 -43.56
CA ALA A 24 -19.61 16.80 -42.41
C ALA A 24 -18.96 15.62 -41.72
N LEU A 25 -18.38 14.67 -42.47
CA LEU A 25 -17.62 13.55 -41.91
C LEU A 25 -16.36 14.02 -41.17
N LEU A 26 -15.66 15.00 -41.73
CA LEU A 26 -14.47 15.58 -41.12
C LEU A 26 -14.81 16.34 -39.81
N LEU A 27 -15.89 17.12 -39.84
CA LEU A 27 -16.41 17.80 -38.65
C LEU A 27 -16.89 16.78 -37.59
N TYR A 28 -17.54 15.69 -37.98
CA TYR A 28 -17.94 14.62 -37.08
C TYR A 28 -16.73 13.92 -36.46
N ALA A 29 -15.69 13.63 -37.24
CA ALA A 29 -14.48 13.01 -36.76
C ALA A 29 -13.67 13.91 -35.81
N VAL A 30 -13.67 15.24 -36.07
CA VAL A 30 -12.94 16.23 -35.27
C VAL A 30 -13.77 16.75 -34.10
N TRP A 31 -15.11 16.65 -34.14
CA TRP A 31 -16.03 17.12 -33.11
C TRP A 31 -15.68 16.73 -31.68
N PRO A 32 -15.25 15.46 -31.39
CA PRO A 32 -14.86 15.09 -30.06
C PRO A 32 -13.60 15.82 -29.53
N TRP A 33 -12.81 16.39 -30.44
CA TRP A 33 -11.51 17.04 -30.12
C TRP A 33 -11.60 18.57 -30.12
N LEU A 34 -12.75 19.15 -30.58
CA LEU A 34 -12.91 20.59 -30.57
C LEU A 34 -13.17 21.10 -29.13
N PRO A 35 -12.56 22.22 -28.72
CA PRO A 35 -12.90 22.92 -27.49
C PRO A 35 -14.30 23.54 -27.60
N VAL A 36 -15.33 22.79 -27.25
CA VAL A 36 -16.71 23.29 -27.21
C VAL A 36 -16.91 24.02 -25.88
N PRO A 37 -17.28 25.33 -25.92
CA PRO A 37 -17.64 26.05 -24.69
C PRO A 37 -18.74 25.29 -23.92
N GLY A 38 -18.51 24.96 -22.64
CA GLY A 38 -19.43 24.17 -21.81
C GLY A 38 -19.21 22.65 -21.83
N ARG A 39 -18.29 22.12 -22.63
CA ARG A 39 -17.88 20.73 -22.52
C ARG A 39 -17.01 20.60 -21.28
N ALA A 40 -17.45 19.80 -20.29
CA ALA A 40 -16.64 19.52 -19.10
C ALA A 40 -15.25 19.01 -19.53
N ALA A 41 -14.21 19.64 -19.00
CA ALA A 41 -12.85 19.18 -19.23
C ALA A 41 -12.75 17.71 -18.86
N ARG A 42 -12.01 16.92 -19.63
CA ARG A 42 -11.77 15.50 -19.27
C ARG A 42 -11.13 15.45 -17.90
N PRO A 43 -11.55 14.52 -17.03
CA PRO A 43 -10.93 14.37 -15.73
C PRO A 43 -9.44 14.08 -15.90
N ARG A 44 -8.63 14.63 -15.00
CA ARG A 44 -7.20 14.29 -14.91
C ARG A 44 -7.07 12.95 -14.22
N THR A 45 -6.22 12.09 -14.72
CA THR A 45 -6.03 10.74 -14.16
C THR A 45 -4.73 10.70 -13.36
N VAL A 46 -4.83 10.17 -12.14
CA VAL A 46 -3.67 9.88 -11.29
C VAL A 46 -3.60 8.36 -11.05
N VAL A 47 -2.44 7.78 -11.32
CA VAL A 47 -2.17 6.35 -11.07
C VAL A 47 -1.45 6.20 -9.74
N PHE A 48 -2.13 5.57 -8.78
CA PHE A 48 -1.66 5.39 -7.41
C PHE A 48 -1.57 3.89 -7.06
N TYR A 49 -0.37 3.41 -6.75
CA TYR A 49 -0.15 2.04 -6.32
C TYR A 49 0.07 1.99 -4.81
N GLY A 50 -0.35 0.90 -4.17
CA GLY A 50 -0.18 0.74 -2.73
C GLY A 50 -0.10 -0.70 -2.25
N PHE A 51 0.41 -0.89 -1.06
CA PHE A 51 0.39 -2.23 -0.46
C PHE A 51 -1.02 -2.63 -0.01
N SER A 52 -1.25 -3.93 0.16
CA SER A 52 -2.57 -4.58 0.11
C SER A 52 -3.63 -4.05 1.08
N ILE A 53 -3.27 -3.56 2.26
CA ILE A 53 -4.23 -3.13 3.28
C ILE A 53 -4.70 -1.67 3.12
N LEU A 54 -4.12 -0.92 2.18
CA LEU A 54 -4.47 0.49 1.95
C LEU A 54 -5.78 0.69 1.16
N GLY A 55 -6.22 -0.34 0.43
CA GLY A 55 -7.23 -0.20 -0.62
C GLY A 55 -8.51 0.50 -0.16
N GLU A 56 -9.08 0.07 0.96
CA GLU A 56 -10.32 0.67 1.49
C GLU A 56 -10.11 2.12 1.93
N ALA A 57 -9.03 2.40 2.67
CA ALA A 57 -8.76 3.75 3.17
C ALA A 57 -8.54 4.76 2.04
N LEU A 58 -7.78 4.36 1.01
CA LEU A 58 -7.50 5.22 -0.13
C LEU A 58 -8.72 5.37 -1.03
N ASN A 59 -9.33 4.27 -1.49
CA ASN A 59 -10.39 4.33 -2.49
C ASN A 59 -11.71 4.90 -1.97
N GLU A 60 -12.05 4.65 -0.72
CA GLU A 60 -13.35 5.04 -0.19
C GLU A 60 -13.33 6.40 0.53
N ASP A 61 -12.17 6.82 1.06
CA ASP A 61 -12.10 8.04 1.87
C ASP A 61 -11.08 9.05 1.38
N VAL A 62 -9.77 8.70 1.35
CA VAL A 62 -8.69 9.68 1.20
C VAL A 62 -8.66 10.27 -0.21
N LEU A 63 -8.65 9.43 -1.25
CA LEU A 63 -8.60 9.90 -2.64
C LEU A 63 -9.89 10.63 -3.04
N PRO A 64 -11.10 10.16 -2.67
CA PRO A 64 -12.32 10.93 -2.90
C PRO A 64 -12.36 12.27 -2.15
N ALA A 65 -11.79 12.36 -0.93
CA ALA A 65 -11.70 13.62 -0.20
C ALA A 65 -10.78 14.61 -0.93
N PHE A 66 -9.60 14.16 -1.37
CA PHE A 66 -8.71 14.97 -2.18
C PHE A 66 -9.37 15.42 -3.49
N ALA A 67 -10.07 14.52 -4.20
CA ALA A 67 -10.76 14.88 -5.46
C ALA A 67 -11.78 16.00 -5.26
N ARG A 68 -12.51 15.98 -4.14
CA ARG A 68 -13.46 17.07 -3.79
C ARG A 68 -12.74 18.38 -3.52
N GLU A 69 -11.67 18.35 -2.70
CA GLU A 69 -10.87 19.53 -2.39
C GLU A 69 -10.21 20.13 -3.65
N TRP A 70 -9.62 19.29 -4.49
CA TRP A 70 -9.03 19.71 -5.75
C TRP A 70 -10.05 20.38 -6.68
N ARG A 71 -11.23 19.78 -6.80
CA ARG A 71 -12.33 20.37 -7.59
C ARG A 71 -12.80 21.70 -7.03
N GLN A 72 -12.90 21.85 -5.72
CA GLN A 72 -13.33 23.10 -5.08
C GLN A 72 -12.32 24.22 -5.30
N THR A 73 -11.02 23.89 -5.31
CA THR A 73 -9.94 24.89 -5.42
C THR A 73 -9.57 25.24 -6.84
N THR A 74 -9.70 24.30 -7.79
CA THR A 74 -9.22 24.48 -9.17
C THR A 74 -10.33 24.41 -10.22
N GLY A 75 -11.49 23.87 -9.87
CA GLY A 75 -12.57 23.54 -10.84
C GLY A 75 -12.29 22.26 -11.65
N GLU A 76 -11.11 21.65 -11.53
CA GLU A 76 -10.74 20.45 -12.27
C GLU A 76 -11.26 19.18 -11.61
N HIS A 77 -11.61 18.19 -12.45
CA HIS A 77 -11.94 16.83 -12.00
C HIS A 77 -10.70 15.96 -12.02
N VAL A 78 -10.53 15.13 -11.00
CA VAL A 78 -9.50 14.11 -10.93
C VAL A 78 -10.13 12.73 -10.70
N GLU A 79 -9.60 11.72 -11.39
CA GLU A 79 -9.94 10.31 -11.26
C GLU A 79 -8.68 9.52 -10.89
N PHE A 80 -8.85 8.43 -10.16
CA PHE A 80 -7.74 7.61 -9.71
C PHE A 80 -7.81 6.22 -10.33
N ILE A 81 -6.69 5.77 -10.86
CA ILE A 81 -6.45 4.36 -11.18
C ILE A 81 -5.56 3.81 -10.07
N THR A 82 -6.07 2.84 -9.33
CA THR A 82 -5.37 2.29 -8.17
C THR A 82 -5.06 0.81 -8.33
N SER A 83 -3.97 0.36 -7.72
CA SER A 83 -3.61 -1.06 -7.64
C SER A 83 -3.03 -1.37 -6.27
N PHE A 84 -3.52 -2.44 -5.63
CA PHE A 84 -3.09 -2.85 -4.29
C PHE A 84 -2.70 -4.33 -4.28
N ALA A 85 -1.46 -4.59 -3.86
CA ALA A 85 -0.89 -5.94 -3.77
C ALA A 85 0.12 -6.03 -2.61
N GLY A 86 0.83 -7.15 -2.47
CA GLY A 86 1.99 -7.22 -1.59
C GLY A 86 3.01 -6.14 -1.97
N SER A 87 3.63 -5.48 -0.97
CA SER A 87 4.52 -4.33 -1.23
C SER A 87 5.67 -4.68 -2.18
N GLY A 88 6.27 -5.87 -2.03
CA GLY A 88 7.28 -6.35 -2.97
C GLY A 88 6.77 -6.52 -4.40
N THR A 89 5.51 -6.95 -4.57
CA THR A 89 4.86 -7.04 -5.88
C THR A 89 4.67 -5.65 -6.50
N VAL A 90 4.15 -4.70 -5.72
CA VAL A 90 4.01 -3.29 -6.13
C VAL A 90 5.36 -2.71 -6.55
N THR A 91 6.39 -2.92 -5.73
CA THR A 91 7.76 -2.47 -6.00
C THR A 91 8.28 -3.02 -7.32
N ASN A 92 8.11 -4.32 -7.56
CA ASN A 92 8.54 -4.94 -8.82
C ASN A 92 7.78 -4.36 -10.03
N GLN A 93 6.46 -4.15 -9.93
CA GLN A 93 5.66 -3.55 -11.00
C GLN A 93 6.15 -2.13 -11.32
N VAL A 94 6.37 -1.29 -10.30
CA VAL A 94 6.89 0.08 -10.50
C VAL A 94 8.30 0.06 -11.10
N ALA A 95 9.19 -0.82 -10.63
CA ALA A 95 10.53 -0.98 -11.19
C ALA A 95 10.48 -1.36 -12.67
N LEU A 96 9.55 -2.25 -13.07
CA LEU A 96 9.34 -2.70 -14.45
C LEU A 96 8.65 -1.66 -15.34
N GLY A 97 8.25 -0.51 -14.81
CA GLY A 97 7.80 0.64 -15.61
C GLY A 97 6.30 0.80 -15.74
N VAL A 98 5.48 0.24 -14.84
CA VAL A 98 4.05 0.63 -14.80
C VAL A 98 3.93 2.14 -14.60
N PRO A 99 2.87 2.79 -15.15
CA PRO A 99 2.75 4.25 -15.16
C PRO A 99 2.30 4.83 -13.81
N ALA A 100 2.62 4.19 -12.68
CA ALA A 100 2.33 4.72 -11.35
C ALA A 100 3.06 6.04 -11.13
N GLN A 101 2.35 7.08 -10.72
CA GLN A 101 2.91 8.39 -10.37
C GLN A 101 3.24 8.47 -8.88
N LEU A 102 2.51 7.72 -8.08
CA LEU A 102 2.72 7.59 -6.63
C LEU A 102 2.66 6.11 -6.22
N ALA A 103 3.48 5.74 -5.25
CA ALA A 103 3.34 4.46 -4.59
C ALA A 103 3.50 4.60 -3.07
N LEU A 104 2.55 4.08 -2.30
CA LEU A 104 2.63 3.98 -0.85
C LEU A 104 3.02 2.55 -0.47
N LEU A 105 4.24 2.41 0.02
CA LEU A 105 4.92 1.13 0.24
C LEU A 105 4.88 0.75 1.72
N SER A 106 4.88 -0.55 2.00
CA SER A 106 4.94 -1.04 3.37
C SER A 106 6.29 -0.84 4.04
N LEU A 107 7.37 -0.78 3.26
CA LEU A 107 8.75 -0.72 3.74
C LEU A 107 9.51 0.43 3.07
N GLU A 108 10.37 1.13 3.81
CA GLU A 108 11.36 2.04 3.22
C GLU A 108 12.34 1.28 2.30
N LEU A 109 12.69 0.04 2.65
CA LEU A 109 13.53 -0.83 1.82
C LEU A 109 12.99 -0.99 0.38
N ASP A 110 11.68 -1.00 0.20
CA ASP A 110 11.07 -1.04 -1.13
C ASP A 110 11.30 0.25 -1.91
N ALA A 111 11.33 1.41 -1.23
CA ALA A 111 11.71 2.69 -1.85
C ALA A 111 13.19 2.69 -2.28
N GLU A 112 14.08 2.11 -1.48
CA GLU A 112 15.49 1.94 -1.83
C GLU A 112 15.67 1.02 -3.05
N ARG A 113 14.90 -0.07 -3.15
CA ARG A 113 14.89 -0.95 -4.32
C ARG A 113 14.42 -0.21 -5.57
N LEU A 114 13.41 0.67 -5.47
CA LEU A 114 12.98 1.52 -6.58
C LEU A 114 14.05 2.52 -6.99
N ALA A 115 14.79 3.06 -6.04
CA ALA A 115 15.93 3.95 -6.33
C ALA A 115 17.05 3.19 -7.03
N ALA A 116 17.40 2.00 -6.56
CA ALA A 116 18.39 1.14 -7.20
C ALA A 116 17.99 0.74 -8.64
N ALA A 117 16.69 0.58 -8.89
CA ALA A 117 16.13 0.32 -10.23
C ALA A 117 15.98 1.60 -11.09
N GLY A 118 16.39 2.78 -10.60
CA GLY A 118 16.25 4.05 -11.31
C GLY A 118 14.80 4.54 -11.50
N ALA A 119 13.85 3.97 -10.74
CA ALA A 119 12.43 4.36 -10.82
C ALA A 119 12.14 5.66 -10.07
N VAL A 120 12.84 5.90 -8.96
CA VAL A 120 12.77 7.12 -8.15
C VAL A 120 14.17 7.64 -7.85
N ALA A 121 14.31 8.93 -7.58
CA ALA A 121 15.61 9.48 -7.20
C ALA A 121 16.03 8.96 -5.81
N PRO A 122 17.31 8.59 -5.60
CA PRO A 122 17.81 8.10 -4.31
C PRO A 122 17.47 9.06 -3.16
N GLY A 123 16.85 8.53 -2.11
CA GLY A 123 16.49 9.28 -0.92
C GLY A 123 15.42 10.37 -1.11
N SER A 124 14.76 10.45 -2.28
CA SER A 124 13.76 11.49 -2.56
C SER A 124 12.60 11.46 -1.56
N TRP A 125 12.15 10.30 -1.13
CA TRP A 125 11.09 10.14 -0.13
C TRP A 125 11.45 10.70 1.24
N ARG A 126 12.72 10.64 1.63
CA ARG A 126 13.20 11.16 2.92
C ARG A 126 13.06 12.68 3.05
N ARG A 127 12.89 13.39 1.91
CA ARG A 127 12.63 14.85 1.89
C ARG A 127 11.14 15.18 2.05
N LEU A 128 10.25 14.20 1.96
CA LEU A 128 8.84 14.37 2.25
C LEU A 128 8.60 14.51 3.76
N PRO A 129 7.44 15.03 4.20
CA PRO A 129 7.14 15.15 5.62
C PRO A 129 7.33 13.80 6.35
N HIS A 130 7.81 13.86 7.59
CA HIS A 130 8.11 12.67 8.42
C HIS A 130 9.02 11.63 7.75
N GLY A 131 9.94 12.06 6.88
CA GLY A 131 10.82 11.16 6.14
C GLY A 131 10.10 10.27 5.12
N GLY A 132 8.92 10.72 4.65
CA GLY A 132 8.07 9.97 3.72
C GLY A 132 7.07 9.03 4.40
N VAL A 133 7.08 8.92 5.71
CA VAL A 133 6.12 8.09 6.46
C VAL A 133 4.75 8.78 6.48
N VAL A 134 3.75 8.15 5.87
CA VAL A 134 2.37 8.69 5.81
C VAL A 134 1.54 8.28 7.01
N ASN A 135 1.63 7.03 7.40
CA ASN A 135 0.90 6.47 8.54
C ASN A 135 1.63 5.26 9.13
N ARG A 136 1.14 4.77 10.25
CA ARG A 136 1.69 3.64 11.00
C ARG A 136 0.59 2.64 11.36
N THR A 137 1.00 1.42 11.70
CA THR A 137 0.13 0.43 12.36
C THR A 137 0.98 -0.59 13.12
N PRO A 138 0.60 -1.01 14.33
CA PRO A 138 1.31 -2.06 15.03
C PRO A 138 0.99 -3.44 14.44
N PHE A 139 1.87 -4.40 14.71
CA PHE A 139 1.58 -5.81 14.48
C PHE A 139 0.84 -6.40 15.67
N VAL A 140 -0.16 -7.22 15.38
CA VAL A 140 -1.04 -7.89 16.33
C VAL A 140 -1.19 -9.36 15.96
N LEU A 141 -1.74 -10.13 16.89
CA LEU A 141 -2.17 -11.50 16.67
C LEU A 141 -3.70 -11.54 16.55
N VAL A 142 -4.21 -12.32 15.62
CA VAL A 142 -5.65 -12.63 15.57
C VAL A 142 -5.81 -14.10 15.90
N VAL A 143 -6.51 -14.40 16.98
CA VAL A 143 -6.76 -15.75 17.44
C VAL A 143 -8.19 -16.17 17.14
N ARG A 144 -8.46 -17.46 17.13
CA ARG A 144 -9.83 -17.97 17.00
C ARG A 144 -10.70 -17.51 18.17
N ARG A 145 -12.00 -17.33 17.92
CA ARG A 145 -12.95 -16.87 18.94
C ARG A 145 -12.86 -17.71 20.22
N GLY A 146 -12.83 -17.03 21.36
CA GLY A 146 -12.64 -17.66 22.68
C GLY A 146 -11.22 -18.12 22.95
N ASN A 147 -10.27 -17.80 22.08
CA ASN A 147 -8.83 -18.10 22.23
C ASN A 147 -8.51 -19.52 22.71
N PRO A 148 -8.95 -20.58 22.02
CA PRO A 148 -8.87 -21.97 22.50
C PRO A 148 -7.42 -22.47 22.71
N LYS A 149 -6.45 -21.78 22.12
CA LYS A 149 -5.02 -22.06 22.29
C LYS A 149 -4.36 -21.21 23.37
N ASN A 150 -5.11 -20.34 24.04
CA ASN A 150 -4.60 -19.46 25.09
C ASN A 150 -3.35 -18.66 24.64
N ILE A 151 -3.46 -17.96 23.50
CA ILE A 151 -2.38 -17.19 22.87
C ILE A 151 -2.52 -15.73 23.30
N HIS A 152 -1.53 -15.17 23.96
CA HIS A 152 -1.53 -13.81 24.47
C HIS A 152 -0.33 -12.98 23.96
N ASP A 153 0.69 -13.67 23.40
CA ASP A 153 1.93 -13.03 23.00
C ASP A 153 2.71 -13.87 21.98
N PHE A 154 3.75 -13.30 21.36
CA PHE A 154 4.61 -13.99 20.39
C PHE A 154 5.26 -15.28 20.94
N PRO A 155 5.74 -15.37 22.18
CA PRO A 155 6.24 -16.64 22.73
C PRO A 155 5.22 -17.80 22.71
N ASP A 156 3.92 -17.51 22.71
CA ASP A 156 2.91 -18.56 22.63
C ASP A 156 2.86 -19.23 21.25
N LEU A 157 3.35 -18.55 20.21
CA LEU A 157 3.36 -19.07 18.85
C LEU A 157 4.36 -20.23 18.66
N VAL A 158 5.36 -20.36 19.54
CA VAL A 158 6.37 -21.44 19.44
C VAL A 158 5.90 -22.76 20.06
N ARG A 159 4.76 -22.75 20.79
CA ARG A 159 4.24 -23.94 21.45
C ARG A 159 3.84 -25.02 20.45
N PRO A 160 4.13 -26.32 20.76
CA PRO A 160 3.69 -27.43 19.93
C PRO A 160 2.16 -27.43 19.72
N GLY A 161 1.74 -27.66 18.47
CA GLY A 161 0.32 -27.73 18.10
C GLY A 161 -0.37 -26.37 17.91
N VAL A 162 0.34 -25.26 17.99
CA VAL A 162 -0.12 -23.95 17.49
C VAL A 162 0.13 -23.89 15.99
N ARG A 163 -0.87 -23.46 15.22
CA ARG A 163 -0.82 -23.37 13.76
C ARG A 163 -0.88 -21.92 13.35
N VAL A 164 0.23 -21.38 12.81
CA VAL A 164 0.38 -19.95 12.47
C VAL A 164 0.10 -19.72 11.00
N VAL A 165 -0.72 -18.71 10.69
CA VAL A 165 -0.87 -18.13 9.34
C VAL A 165 0.00 -16.88 9.26
N HIS A 166 0.85 -16.80 8.24
CA HIS A 166 1.82 -15.75 8.09
C HIS A 166 1.87 -15.26 6.64
N PRO A 167 2.05 -13.98 6.34
CA PRO A 167 2.34 -13.55 4.97
C PRO A 167 3.77 -13.98 4.56
N ASP A 168 4.01 -14.11 3.26
CA ASP A 168 5.30 -14.54 2.70
C ASP A 168 6.32 -13.38 2.69
N PRO A 169 7.48 -13.49 3.35
CA PRO A 169 8.52 -12.46 3.36
C PRO A 169 9.15 -12.13 2.00
N MET A 170 8.99 -13.02 1.02
CA MET A 170 9.53 -12.78 -0.34
C MET A 170 8.66 -11.82 -1.15
N THR A 171 7.37 -11.71 -0.84
CA THR A 171 6.39 -10.92 -1.63
C THR A 171 5.67 -9.85 -0.82
N SER A 172 5.59 -10.03 0.50
CA SER A 172 4.85 -9.15 1.41
C SER A 172 5.80 -8.35 2.29
N GLY A 173 5.74 -7.02 2.18
CA GLY A 173 6.40 -6.13 3.13
C GLY A 173 5.88 -6.34 4.56
N GLY A 174 4.57 -6.64 4.71
CA GLY A 174 3.99 -7.00 6.00
C GLY A 174 4.67 -8.18 6.67
N ALA A 175 5.12 -9.17 5.90
CA ALA A 175 5.84 -10.31 6.47
C ALA A 175 7.22 -9.92 7.04
N ASN A 176 7.91 -8.96 6.41
CA ASN A 176 9.18 -8.45 6.96
C ASN A 176 8.95 -7.71 8.30
N TRP A 177 7.85 -6.97 8.40
CA TRP A 177 7.44 -6.36 9.67
C TRP A 177 7.06 -7.41 10.73
N ALA A 178 6.35 -8.48 10.34
CA ALA A 178 6.01 -9.59 11.24
C ALA A 178 7.28 -10.28 11.78
N LEU A 179 8.25 -10.59 10.91
CA LEU A 179 9.55 -11.11 11.32
C LEU A 179 10.25 -10.20 12.34
N LEU A 180 10.22 -8.88 12.08
CA LEU A 180 10.81 -7.92 13.02
C LEU A 180 10.02 -7.84 14.33
N ALA A 181 8.68 -7.98 14.30
CA ALA A 181 7.85 -8.02 15.51
C ALA A 181 8.20 -9.23 16.39
N GLU A 182 8.24 -10.41 15.78
CA GLU A 182 8.58 -11.68 16.46
C GLU A 182 10.01 -11.67 17.04
N TYR A 183 10.98 -11.31 16.20
CA TYR A 183 12.38 -11.17 16.58
C TYR A 183 12.58 -10.11 17.66
N GLY A 184 12.07 -8.91 17.41
CA GLY A 184 12.27 -7.74 18.25
C GLY A 184 11.66 -7.90 19.63
N ALA A 185 10.45 -8.46 19.72
CA ALA A 185 9.82 -8.75 21.00
C ALA A 185 10.65 -9.73 21.86
N ALA A 186 11.24 -10.75 21.25
CA ALA A 186 12.10 -11.69 21.93
C ALA A 186 13.45 -11.07 22.32
N ALA A 187 14.07 -10.33 21.41
CA ALA A 187 15.35 -9.67 21.65
C ALA A 187 15.27 -8.66 22.81
N ARG A 188 14.23 -7.82 22.83
CA ARG A 188 14.05 -6.78 23.87
C ARG A 188 13.81 -7.35 25.28
N ARG A 189 13.26 -8.56 25.37
CA ARG A 189 13.07 -9.27 26.65
C ARG A 189 14.33 -9.97 27.18
N ASN A 190 15.36 -10.09 26.36
CA ASN A 190 16.56 -10.85 26.70
C ASN A 190 17.83 -10.01 26.46
N PRO A 191 18.04 -8.92 27.22
CA PRO A 191 19.24 -8.10 27.10
C PRO A 191 20.51 -8.94 27.36
N GLY A 192 21.50 -8.75 26.47
CA GLY A 192 22.74 -9.53 26.45
C GLY A 192 22.65 -10.85 25.66
N ARG A 193 21.44 -11.27 25.24
CA ARG A 193 21.21 -12.47 24.40
C ARG A 193 20.26 -12.19 23.26
N GLU A 194 20.17 -10.93 22.81
CA GLU A 194 19.15 -10.44 21.88
C GLU A 194 19.12 -11.25 20.59
N ARG A 195 20.29 -11.52 20.02
CA ARG A 195 20.41 -12.23 18.75
C ARG A 195 19.98 -13.70 18.87
N GLU A 196 20.36 -14.37 19.95
CA GLU A 196 20.00 -15.76 20.18
C GLU A 196 18.51 -15.92 20.48
N ALA A 197 17.97 -15.09 21.37
CA ALA A 197 16.56 -15.10 21.70
C ALA A 197 15.67 -14.82 20.46
N GLY A 198 16.06 -13.83 19.64
CA GLY A 198 15.37 -13.53 18.38
C GLY A 198 15.43 -14.69 17.38
N PHE A 199 16.58 -15.34 17.23
CA PHE A 199 16.71 -16.54 16.39
C PHE A 199 15.83 -17.68 16.86
N GLU A 200 15.84 -17.99 18.17
CA GLU A 200 15.00 -19.05 18.73
C GLU A 200 13.52 -18.78 18.57
N ALA A 201 13.10 -17.51 18.75
CA ALA A 201 11.73 -17.10 18.52
C ALA A 201 11.31 -17.33 17.06
N LEU A 202 12.07 -16.80 16.09
CA LEU A 202 11.77 -17.01 14.67
C LEU A 202 11.75 -18.49 14.30
N ARG A 203 12.73 -19.28 14.77
CA ARG A 203 12.79 -20.72 14.51
C ARG A 203 11.55 -21.43 15.04
N GLY A 204 11.13 -21.09 16.27
CA GLY A 204 9.97 -21.71 16.91
C GLY A 204 8.66 -21.34 16.19
N VAL A 205 8.45 -20.07 15.89
CA VAL A 205 7.26 -19.60 15.14
C VAL A 205 7.21 -20.25 13.76
N TRP A 206 8.32 -20.24 13.01
CA TRP A 206 8.35 -20.71 11.62
C TRP A 206 8.23 -22.23 11.47
N ARG A 207 8.53 -23.01 12.49
CA ARG A 207 8.15 -24.44 12.55
C ARG A 207 6.63 -24.62 12.56
N ASN A 208 5.92 -23.70 13.17
CA ASN A 208 4.48 -23.71 13.35
C ASN A 208 3.71 -22.99 12.22
N VAL A 209 4.39 -22.30 11.27
CA VAL A 209 3.75 -21.70 10.11
C VAL A 209 3.22 -22.79 9.18
N VAL A 210 1.89 -22.84 9.04
CA VAL A 210 1.18 -23.84 8.23
C VAL A 210 0.64 -23.28 6.92
N ALA A 211 0.56 -21.95 6.81
CA ALA A 211 0.10 -21.27 5.60
C ALA A 211 0.88 -19.96 5.42
N GLN A 212 1.28 -19.71 4.19
CA GLN A 212 1.94 -18.47 3.75
C GLN A 212 1.14 -17.87 2.60
N ALA A 213 1.01 -16.55 2.59
CA ALA A 213 0.25 -15.85 1.55
C ALA A 213 1.03 -14.67 0.97
N ALA A 214 0.79 -14.34 -0.29
CA ALA A 214 1.52 -13.32 -1.03
C ALA A 214 1.38 -11.89 -0.47
N SER A 215 0.45 -11.65 0.45
CA SER A 215 0.24 -10.35 1.13
C SER A 215 -0.42 -10.54 2.50
N ALA A 216 -0.39 -9.51 3.35
CA ALA A 216 -1.09 -9.52 4.62
C ALA A 216 -2.60 -9.73 4.44
N ARG A 217 -3.22 -9.06 3.48
CA ARG A 217 -4.65 -9.23 3.14
C ARG A 217 -4.97 -10.68 2.72
N ALA A 218 -4.12 -11.30 1.91
CA ALA A 218 -4.30 -12.68 1.51
C ALA A 218 -4.12 -13.67 2.68
N ALA A 219 -3.16 -13.40 3.60
CA ALA A 219 -2.99 -14.18 4.83
C ALA A 219 -4.23 -14.09 5.73
N ARG A 220 -4.80 -12.89 5.88
CA ARG A 220 -6.06 -12.69 6.57
C ARG A 220 -7.18 -13.54 5.95
N THR A 221 -7.34 -13.51 4.62
CA THR A 221 -8.35 -14.32 3.92
C THR A 221 -8.15 -15.82 4.19
N GLN A 222 -6.92 -16.32 4.21
CA GLN A 222 -6.64 -17.71 4.60
C GLN A 222 -7.12 -18.00 6.03
N PHE A 223 -6.80 -17.11 6.98
CA PHE A 223 -7.28 -17.25 8.35
C PHE A 223 -8.81 -17.24 8.41
N GLU A 224 -9.48 -16.30 7.77
CA GLU A 224 -10.95 -16.22 7.71
C GLU A 224 -11.59 -17.51 7.14
N ASN A 225 -10.92 -18.16 6.19
CA ASN A 225 -11.33 -19.44 5.60
C ASN A 225 -10.98 -20.68 6.48
N GLY A 226 -10.56 -20.46 7.73
CA GLY A 226 -10.35 -21.54 8.68
C GLY A 226 -8.93 -22.10 8.76
N PHE A 227 -7.95 -21.53 8.03
CA PHE A 227 -6.56 -21.95 8.16
C PHE A 227 -5.94 -21.43 9.46
N GLY A 228 -5.17 -22.29 10.11
CA GLY A 228 -4.41 -21.97 11.33
C GLY A 228 -5.26 -21.65 12.56
N ASP A 229 -4.58 -21.43 13.67
CA ASP A 229 -5.15 -21.07 14.96
C ASP A 229 -4.94 -19.57 15.26
N VAL A 230 -3.88 -18.99 14.67
CA VAL A 230 -3.48 -17.60 14.84
C VAL A 230 -2.94 -17.02 13.53
N LEU A 231 -3.24 -15.75 13.31
CA LEU A 231 -2.72 -14.93 12.21
C LEU A 231 -1.82 -13.83 12.79
N VAL A 232 -0.64 -13.63 12.21
CA VAL A 232 0.23 -12.48 12.51
C VAL A 232 -0.04 -11.41 11.43
N THR A 233 -0.56 -10.24 11.82
CA THR A 233 -0.96 -9.20 10.86
C THR A 233 -0.91 -7.79 11.45
N TYR A 234 -1.23 -6.81 10.64
CA TYR A 234 -1.41 -5.42 11.04
C TYR A 234 -2.71 -5.21 11.85
N GLU A 235 -2.67 -4.38 12.90
CA GLU A 235 -3.87 -3.92 13.61
C GLU A 235 -4.91 -3.36 12.63
N GLN A 236 -4.48 -2.49 11.73
CA GLN A 236 -5.34 -1.83 10.76
C GLN A 236 -6.16 -2.83 9.91
N ASP A 237 -5.52 -3.92 9.48
CA ASP A 237 -6.16 -4.89 8.57
C ASP A 237 -7.39 -5.57 9.19
N VAL A 238 -7.47 -5.63 10.51
CA VAL A 238 -8.50 -6.38 11.23
C VAL A 238 -9.36 -5.53 12.16
N LEU A 239 -8.90 -4.33 12.54
CA LEU A 239 -9.56 -3.49 13.53
C LEU A 239 -10.98 -3.10 13.12
N GLY A 240 -11.19 -2.69 11.87
CA GLY A 240 -12.49 -2.25 11.39
C GLY A 240 -13.56 -3.36 11.43
N ASP A 241 -13.17 -4.60 11.16
CA ASP A 241 -14.09 -5.75 11.23
C ASP A 241 -14.26 -6.26 12.67
N ALA A 242 -13.22 -6.14 13.49
CA ALA A 242 -13.35 -6.43 14.92
C ALA A 242 -14.38 -5.50 15.60
N VAL A 243 -14.29 -4.20 15.36
CA VAL A 243 -15.26 -3.20 15.89
C VAL A 243 -16.69 -3.47 15.42
N LYS A 244 -16.86 -3.95 14.19
CA LYS A 244 -18.17 -4.28 13.61
C LYS A 244 -18.64 -5.71 13.95
N GLY A 245 -17.89 -6.47 14.76
CA GLY A 245 -18.21 -7.86 15.13
C GLY A 245 -18.13 -8.86 13.97
N ARG A 246 -17.47 -8.51 12.86
CA ARG A 246 -17.37 -9.35 11.66
C ARG A 246 -16.08 -10.17 11.60
N LEU A 247 -15.06 -9.83 12.41
CA LEU A 247 -13.83 -10.60 12.47
C LEU A 247 -14.12 -12.00 13.02
N PRO A 248 -13.75 -13.09 12.33
CA PRO A 248 -13.95 -14.46 12.80
C PRO A 248 -12.87 -14.87 13.83
N GLY A 249 -12.56 -13.98 14.77
CA GLY A 249 -11.53 -14.13 15.78
C GLY A 249 -11.51 -12.95 16.74
N GLU A 250 -10.45 -12.88 17.53
CA GLU A 250 -10.21 -11.82 18.51
C GLU A 250 -8.79 -11.27 18.33
N ILE A 251 -8.65 -9.95 18.50
CA ILE A 251 -7.35 -9.28 18.41
C ILE A 251 -6.65 -9.42 19.76
N VAL A 252 -5.44 -9.95 19.74
CA VAL A 252 -4.51 -9.98 20.87
C VAL A 252 -3.39 -8.98 20.59
N TYR A 253 -3.18 -8.06 21.51
CA TYR A 253 -2.10 -7.09 21.47
C TYR A 253 -0.89 -7.61 22.25
N PRO A 254 0.21 -8.00 21.58
CA PRO A 254 1.42 -8.38 22.28
C PRO A 254 1.94 -7.21 23.12
N PRO A 255 2.46 -7.45 24.33
CA PRO A 255 3.03 -6.40 25.19
C PRO A 255 4.12 -5.57 24.49
N SER A 256 4.97 -6.23 23.69
CA SER A 256 6.01 -5.61 22.88
C SER A 256 5.80 -5.96 21.41
N THR A 257 5.69 -4.96 20.55
CA THR A 257 5.50 -5.17 19.11
C THR A 257 6.01 -3.97 18.30
N VAL A 258 6.27 -4.21 17.01
CA VAL A 258 6.75 -3.16 16.09
C VAL A 258 5.61 -2.25 15.63
N LEU A 259 5.90 -0.96 15.55
CA LEU A 259 5.10 0.01 14.78
C LEU A 259 5.65 0.07 13.36
N SER A 260 4.92 -0.52 12.42
CA SER A 260 5.26 -0.42 11.01
C SER A 260 5.05 0.99 10.49
N GLU A 261 5.94 1.44 9.61
CA GLU A 261 5.96 2.77 9.02
C GLU A 261 5.84 2.66 7.50
N HIS A 262 4.86 3.36 6.91
CA HIS A 262 4.52 3.21 5.50
C HIS A 262 5.00 4.40 4.69
N THR A 263 5.84 4.11 3.68
CA THR A 263 6.63 5.11 2.96
C THR A 263 6.02 5.47 1.63
N LEU A 264 5.75 6.76 1.39
CA LEU A 264 5.35 7.29 0.09
C LEU A 264 6.57 7.53 -0.78
N VAL A 265 6.47 7.12 -2.04
CA VAL A 265 7.40 7.50 -3.10
C VAL A 265 6.66 8.21 -4.23
N VAL A 266 7.34 9.19 -4.83
CA VAL A 266 6.91 9.91 -6.03
C VAL A 266 7.73 9.41 -7.20
N VAL A 267 7.08 8.88 -8.23
CA VAL A 267 7.73 8.29 -9.40
C VAL A 267 7.84 9.38 -10.49
N ASP A 268 8.80 10.27 -10.33
CA ASP A 268 8.95 11.49 -11.13
C ASP A 268 8.97 11.26 -12.64
N ARG A 269 9.53 10.14 -13.10
CA ARG A 269 9.60 9.79 -14.53
C ARG A 269 8.22 9.64 -15.18
N ASN A 270 7.18 9.37 -14.40
CA ASN A 270 5.81 9.18 -14.86
C ASN A 270 4.94 10.45 -14.70
N ILE A 271 5.53 11.58 -14.29
CA ILE A 271 4.83 12.82 -14.02
C ILE A 271 5.17 13.86 -15.07
N THR A 272 4.18 14.30 -15.84
CA THR A 272 4.34 15.38 -16.79
C THR A 272 4.43 16.75 -16.07
N ARG A 273 4.91 17.78 -16.78
CA ARG A 273 4.90 19.16 -16.23
C ARG A 273 3.47 19.63 -15.90
N ALA A 274 2.49 19.21 -16.69
CA ALA A 274 1.09 19.53 -16.46
C ALA A 274 0.51 18.84 -15.22
N ASP A 275 0.99 17.63 -14.91
CA ASP A 275 0.50 16.85 -13.76
C ASP A 275 1.19 17.22 -12.44
N ARG A 276 2.36 17.83 -12.50
CA ARG A 276 3.15 18.17 -11.31
C ARG A 276 2.35 18.92 -10.22
N PRO A 277 1.59 20.00 -10.52
CA PRO A 277 0.83 20.72 -9.49
C PRO A 277 -0.22 19.83 -8.80
N LEU A 278 -0.89 18.96 -9.56
CA LEU A 278 -1.87 18.01 -9.02
C LEU A 278 -1.21 16.97 -8.10
N ILE A 279 -0.10 16.38 -8.55
CA ILE A 279 0.64 15.38 -7.76
C ILE A 279 1.21 16.00 -6.48
N ASP A 280 1.81 17.19 -6.57
CA ASP A 280 2.35 17.89 -5.39
C ASP A 280 1.24 18.27 -4.39
N ALA A 281 0.05 18.63 -4.88
CA ALA A 281 -1.12 18.88 -4.03
C ALA A 281 -1.57 17.59 -3.33
N LEU A 282 -1.67 16.46 -4.05
CA LEU A 282 -2.03 15.17 -3.47
C LEU A 282 -1.00 14.73 -2.42
N VAL A 283 0.29 14.89 -2.72
CA VAL A 283 1.37 14.60 -1.78
C VAL A 283 1.19 15.41 -0.48
N ARG A 284 0.99 16.72 -0.57
CA ARG A 284 0.74 17.56 0.62
C ARG A 284 -0.53 17.15 1.36
N PHE A 285 -1.59 16.81 0.62
CA PHE A 285 -2.86 16.39 1.21
C PHE A 285 -2.71 15.15 2.10
N LEU A 286 -1.90 14.16 1.73
CA LEU A 286 -1.72 12.92 2.51
C LEU A 286 -1.24 13.19 3.95
N TRP A 287 -0.51 14.29 4.21
CA TRP A 287 -0.10 14.71 5.55
C TRP A 287 -0.98 15.81 6.15
N SER A 288 -2.01 16.26 5.46
CA SER A 288 -2.94 17.23 6.02
C SER A 288 -3.77 16.61 7.15
N GLU A 289 -4.21 17.41 8.11
CA GLU A 289 -5.05 16.94 9.20
C GLU A 289 -6.32 16.22 8.71
N PRO A 290 -7.06 16.73 7.68
CA PRO A 290 -8.19 16.01 7.12
C PRO A 290 -7.85 14.60 6.65
N ALA A 291 -6.76 14.42 5.89
CA ALA A 291 -6.34 13.10 5.41
C ALA A 291 -5.89 12.18 6.56
N GLN A 292 -5.13 12.71 7.51
CA GLN A 292 -4.69 11.94 8.67
C GLN A 292 -5.86 11.47 9.55
N ARG A 293 -6.91 12.29 9.73
CA ARG A 293 -8.15 11.87 10.40
C ARG A 293 -8.88 10.76 9.64
N LEU A 294 -8.84 10.76 8.30
CA LEU A 294 -9.37 9.67 7.48
C LEU A 294 -8.60 8.37 7.70
N PHE A 295 -7.27 8.42 7.72
CA PHE A 295 -6.46 7.25 8.05
C PHE A 295 -6.75 6.71 9.45
N VAL A 296 -6.85 7.58 10.46
CA VAL A 296 -7.19 7.19 11.84
C VAL A 296 -8.56 6.50 11.90
N ARG A 297 -9.55 7.03 11.20
CA ARG A 297 -10.90 6.45 11.11
C ARG A 297 -10.89 5.05 10.48
N ARG A 298 -9.94 4.79 9.56
CA ARG A 298 -9.72 3.49 8.91
C ARG A 298 -8.76 2.56 9.65
N GLY A 299 -8.38 2.92 10.88
CA GLY A 299 -7.55 2.09 11.75
C GLY A 299 -6.05 2.23 11.54
N PHE A 300 -5.58 3.13 10.69
CA PHE A 300 -4.16 3.51 10.64
C PHE A 300 -3.85 4.52 11.76
N ARG A 301 -2.70 4.37 12.39
CA ARG A 301 -2.21 5.39 13.31
C ARG A 301 -1.55 6.53 12.55
N SER A 302 -1.97 7.76 12.84
CA SER A 302 -1.38 8.96 12.28
C SER A 302 0.08 9.13 12.68
N VAL A 303 0.85 9.84 11.84
CA VAL A 303 2.18 10.34 12.21
C VAL A 303 2.09 11.48 13.23
N ASP A 304 0.95 12.18 13.28
CA ASP A 304 0.58 13.08 14.38
C ASP A 304 -0.12 12.25 15.47
N GLU A 305 0.61 11.96 16.53
CA GLU A 305 0.13 11.11 17.62
C GLU A 305 -1.11 11.69 18.34
N GLY A 306 -1.28 13.02 18.35
CA GLY A 306 -2.44 13.68 18.92
C GLY A 306 -3.76 13.27 18.28
N LEU A 307 -3.73 12.92 16.99
CA LEU A 307 -4.91 12.48 16.26
C LEU A 307 -5.32 11.04 16.59
N ASN A 308 -4.41 10.23 17.10
CA ASN A 308 -4.70 8.81 17.40
C ASN A 308 -5.72 8.64 18.52
N ALA A 309 -5.80 9.59 19.44
CA ALA A 309 -6.81 9.60 20.51
C ALA A 309 -8.26 9.69 19.98
N ALA A 310 -8.46 10.13 18.73
CA ALA A 310 -9.78 10.18 18.09
C ALA A 310 -10.35 8.78 17.74
N ASN A 311 -9.52 7.71 17.79
CA ASN A 311 -9.99 6.35 17.59
C ASN A 311 -9.84 5.51 18.88
N PRO A 312 -10.91 5.37 19.69
CA PRO A 312 -10.87 4.63 20.94
C PRO A 312 -10.68 3.12 20.75
N ALA A 313 -10.79 2.61 19.51
CA ALA A 313 -10.59 1.20 19.19
C ALA A 313 -9.11 0.82 19.10
N PHE A 314 -8.20 1.77 19.05
CA PHE A 314 -6.76 1.46 19.05
C PHE A 314 -6.34 0.79 20.36
N GLY A 315 -5.76 -0.41 20.24
CA GLY A 315 -5.22 -1.12 21.38
C GLY A 315 -3.99 -0.45 21.99
N ARG A 316 -3.85 -0.58 23.30
CA ARG A 316 -2.67 -0.09 24.01
C ARG A 316 -1.53 -1.08 23.86
N ILE A 317 -0.36 -0.58 23.42
CA ILE A 317 0.88 -1.34 23.37
C ILE A 317 1.78 -0.83 24.49
N GLN A 318 2.30 -1.75 25.29
CA GLN A 318 3.11 -1.40 26.47
C GLN A 318 4.52 -0.98 26.09
N ASP A 319 5.13 -1.71 25.16
CA ASP A 319 6.51 -1.50 24.68
C ASP A 319 6.52 -1.49 23.14
N PRO A 320 6.06 -0.38 22.51
CA PRO A 320 6.14 -0.23 21.07
C PRO A 320 7.58 0.05 20.64
N PHE A 321 8.03 -0.57 19.54
CA PHE A 321 9.34 -0.30 18.97
C PHE A 321 9.27 -0.05 17.46
N ARG A 322 10.33 0.51 16.90
CA ARG A 322 10.47 0.86 15.49
C ARG A 322 11.66 0.14 14.88
N VAL A 323 11.70 0.12 13.55
CA VAL A 323 12.85 -0.41 12.81
C VAL A 323 14.15 0.33 13.16
N ALA A 324 14.08 1.60 13.48
CA ALA A 324 15.22 2.42 13.90
C ALA A 324 15.91 1.87 15.17
N ASP A 325 15.15 1.26 16.10
CA ASP A 325 15.69 0.65 17.33
C ASP A 325 16.58 -0.56 17.03
N PHE A 326 16.49 -1.10 15.81
CA PHE A 326 17.31 -2.20 15.29
C PHE A 326 18.34 -1.75 14.24
N GLY A 327 18.56 -0.43 14.11
CA GLY A 327 19.55 0.15 13.20
C GLY A 327 19.05 0.38 11.77
N GLY A 328 17.72 0.41 11.56
CA GLY A 328 17.10 0.66 10.28
C GLY A 328 16.96 -0.56 9.38
N TRP A 329 16.28 -0.37 8.23
CA TRP A 329 15.94 -1.47 7.33
C TRP A 329 17.14 -2.17 6.70
N ASP A 330 18.23 -1.47 6.37
CA ASP A 330 19.44 -2.09 5.79
C ASP A 330 20.01 -3.15 6.73
N ARG A 331 20.12 -2.81 8.01
CA ARG A 331 20.61 -3.73 9.01
C ARG A 331 19.62 -4.86 9.29
N VAL A 332 18.34 -4.55 9.48
CA VAL A 332 17.28 -5.54 9.71
C VAL A 332 17.20 -6.53 8.55
N LYS A 333 17.25 -6.04 7.29
CA LYS A 333 17.26 -6.91 6.10
C LYS A 333 18.46 -7.84 6.09
N LYS A 334 19.65 -7.30 6.26
CA LYS A 334 20.90 -8.08 6.21
C LYS A 334 21.02 -9.07 7.35
N GLU A 335 20.79 -8.62 8.59
CA GLU A 335 21.09 -9.44 9.77
C GLU A 335 19.93 -10.34 10.20
N ILE A 336 18.68 -9.84 10.12
CA ILE A 336 17.51 -10.55 10.64
C ILE A 336 16.81 -11.32 9.51
N VAL A 337 16.40 -10.62 8.43
CA VAL A 337 15.61 -11.26 7.37
C VAL A 337 16.46 -12.25 6.57
N ASP A 338 17.61 -11.80 6.05
CA ASP A 338 18.48 -12.67 5.24
C ASP A 338 19.32 -13.58 6.12
N GLY A 339 20.07 -13.01 7.06
CA GLY A 339 21.05 -13.77 7.85
C GLY A 339 20.43 -14.75 8.86
N ILE A 340 19.39 -14.33 9.58
CA ILE A 340 18.75 -15.20 10.59
C ILE A 340 17.61 -16.00 9.98
N TRP A 341 16.59 -15.34 9.46
CA TRP A 341 15.40 -16.05 8.98
C TRP A 341 15.70 -16.91 7.75
N LYS A 342 16.20 -16.33 6.66
CA LYS A 342 16.39 -17.04 5.39
C LYS A 342 17.53 -18.06 5.46
N ASP A 343 18.71 -17.64 5.97
CA ASP A 343 19.92 -18.45 5.88
C ASP A 343 20.08 -19.45 7.03
N ARG A 344 19.44 -19.24 8.19
CA ARG A 344 19.50 -20.17 9.30
C ARG A 344 18.15 -20.84 9.55
N VAL A 345 17.09 -20.09 9.88
CA VAL A 345 15.80 -20.66 10.27
C VAL A 345 15.22 -21.53 9.17
N MET A 346 15.09 -21.01 7.93
CA MET A 346 14.47 -21.78 6.83
C MET A 346 15.27 -23.03 6.47
N LYS A 347 16.61 -22.96 6.51
CA LYS A 347 17.47 -24.13 6.27
C LYS A 347 17.35 -25.18 7.38
N GLU A 348 17.28 -24.76 8.65
CA GLU A 348 17.17 -25.70 9.79
C GLU A 348 15.80 -26.39 9.86
N ILE A 349 14.72 -25.73 9.41
CA ILE A 349 13.37 -26.34 9.44
C ILE A 349 13.02 -27.08 8.16
N GLY A 350 13.90 -27.05 7.13
CA GLY A 350 13.68 -27.76 5.87
C GLY A 350 12.58 -27.18 5.00
N LYS A 351 12.39 -25.86 5.03
CA LYS A 351 11.41 -25.14 4.23
C LYS A 351 12.07 -24.21 3.21
#